data_03558f5fae034e89372e8e65cb13f03c
#
_entry.id   03558f5fae034e89372e8e65cb13f03c
#
_cell.length_a   1.000
_cell.length_b   1.000
_cell.length_c   1.000
_cell.angle_alpha   90.00
_cell.angle_beta   90.00
_cell.angle_gamma   90.00
#
_symmetry.space_group_name_H-M   'P 1'
#
loop_
_entity.id
_entity.type
_entity.pdbx_description
1 polymer ?
#
loop_
_entity_poly.entity_id
_entity_poly.type
_entity_poly.pdbx_seq_one_letter_code
_entity_poly.pdbx_strand_id
1 'polypeptide(L)'
;MFLNDLYKIVELSSTAERIAATISLNPEHMIFEGHFPGSPVTPGVVQLQIVKELLEKQLGRSLRMKTMRTCKFIQILNPRETPELNIHIKFTQSEFLEITAFGMHQGNTFFKAQIAYI
;
A
#
# COMPACT_ATOMS: atom_id res chain seq x y z
N MET A 1 -5.43 -2.63 -10.49
CA MET A 1 -6.80 -2.84 -9.96
C MET A 1 -7.33 -1.57 -9.31
N PHE A 2 -6.64 -1.02 -8.29
CA PHE A 2 -7.11 0.19 -7.58
C PHE A 2 -6.46 1.48 -8.05
N LEU A 3 -5.32 1.39 -8.74
CA LEU A 3 -4.61 2.57 -9.22
C LEU A 3 -5.50 3.38 -10.17
N ASN A 4 -5.56 4.69 -9.93
CA ASN A 4 -6.39 5.66 -10.65
C ASN A 4 -7.90 5.49 -10.45
N ASP A 5 -8.30 4.67 -9.48
CA ASP A 5 -9.69 4.46 -9.08
C ASP A 5 -9.81 4.73 -7.58
N LEU A 6 -9.24 3.87 -6.75
CA LEU A 6 -9.22 4.07 -5.30
C LEU A 6 -8.15 5.07 -4.88
N TYR A 7 -7.01 5.08 -5.56
CA TYR A 7 -5.91 5.99 -5.22
C TYR A 7 -5.19 6.49 -6.46
N LYS A 8 -4.50 7.61 -6.29
CA LYS A 8 -3.61 8.17 -7.33
C LYS A 8 -2.22 8.31 -6.76
N ILE A 9 -1.21 8.16 -7.60
CA ILE A 9 0.17 8.42 -7.23
C ILE A 9 0.42 9.93 -7.39
N VAL A 10 0.73 10.60 -6.28
CA VAL A 10 1.04 12.03 -6.26
C VAL A 10 2.52 12.24 -6.53
N GLU A 11 3.38 11.46 -5.86
CA GLU A 11 4.81 11.48 -6.05
C GLU A 11 5.33 10.05 -6.01
N LEU A 12 6.36 9.77 -6.79
CA LEU A 12 6.99 8.47 -6.83
C LEU A 12 8.48 8.64 -7.07
N SER A 13 9.29 8.09 -6.18
CA SER A 13 10.73 7.98 -6.39
C SER A 13 11.14 6.55 -6.14
N SER A 14 12.17 6.10 -6.85
CA SER A 14 12.64 4.73 -6.72
C SER A 14 14.13 4.62 -6.98
N THR A 15 14.73 3.61 -6.36
CA THR A 15 16.09 3.17 -6.63
C THR A 15 16.02 1.68 -6.98
N ALA A 16 17.17 1.03 -7.15
CA ALA A 16 17.22 -0.41 -7.40
C ALA A 16 16.65 -1.23 -6.22
N GLU A 17 16.53 -0.63 -5.03
CA GLU A 17 16.19 -1.33 -3.80
C GLU A 17 14.99 -0.76 -3.06
N ARG A 18 14.51 0.43 -3.44
CA ARG A 18 13.48 1.15 -2.67
C ARG A 18 12.49 1.86 -3.57
N ILE A 19 11.26 1.93 -3.07
CA ILE A 19 10.20 2.76 -3.64
C ILE A 19 9.70 3.67 -2.52
N ALA A 20 9.56 4.95 -2.81
CA ALA A 20 8.89 5.89 -1.93
C ALA A 20 7.78 6.56 -2.74
N ALA A 21 6.55 6.37 -2.32
CA ALA A 21 5.39 6.92 -3.03
C ALA A 21 4.49 7.68 -2.08
N THR A 22 4.00 8.83 -2.52
CA THR A 22 2.89 9.51 -1.87
C THR A 22 1.66 9.23 -2.70
N ILE A 23 0.64 8.68 -2.09
CA ILE A 23 -0.62 8.38 -2.76
C ILE A 23 -1.74 9.23 -2.15
N SER A 24 -2.74 9.53 -2.98
CA SER A 24 -3.96 10.19 -2.56
C SER A 24 -5.10 9.20 -2.65
N LEU A 25 -5.82 9.02 -1.55
CA LEU A 25 -6.96 8.10 -1.47
C LEU A 25 -8.23 8.81 -1.90
N ASN A 26 -9.10 8.10 -2.62
CA ASN A 26 -10.41 8.59 -3.03
C ASN A 26 -11.46 8.16 -1.99
N PRO A 27 -11.91 9.06 -1.11
CA PRO A 27 -12.88 8.69 -0.07
C PRO A 27 -14.27 8.38 -0.62
N GLU A 28 -14.53 8.71 -1.88
CA GLU A 28 -15.81 8.45 -2.54
C GLU A 28 -15.83 7.10 -3.27
N HIS A 29 -14.73 6.32 -3.20
CA HIS A 29 -14.70 5.01 -3.84
C HIS A 29 -15.76 4.09 -3.21
N MET A 30 -16.39 3.28 -4.07
CA MET A 30 -17.51 2.42 -3.65
C MET A 30 -17.13 1.38 -2.59
N ILE A 31 -15.84 1.06 -2.43
CA ILE A 31 -15.39 0.12 -1.40
C ILE A 31 -15.76 0.60 0.01
N PHE A 32 -15.85 1.92 0.21
CA PHE A 32 -16.18 2.49 1.51
C PHE A 32 -17.66 2.43 1.86
N GLU A 33 -18.52 2.14 0.88
CA GLU A 33 -19.95 1.95 1.14
C GLU A 33 -20.20 0.72 2.04
N GLY A 34 -19.33 -0.29 1.92
CA GLY A 34 -19.36 -1.48 2.76
C GLY A 34 -18.46 -1.42 4.00
N HIS A 35 -17.59 -0.39 4.12
CA HIS A 35 -16.57 -0.26 5.17
C HIS A 35 -16.34 1.21 5.54
N PHE A 36 -17.09 1.81 6.36
CA PHE A 36 -18.42 1.54 6.88
C PHE A 36 -19.25 2.78 6.58
N PRO A 37 -20.56 2.71 6.36
CA PRO A 37 -21.35 3.89 6.05
C PRO A 37 -21.16 4.99 7.09
N GLY A 38 -20.79 6.21 6.65
CA GLY A 38 -20.52 7.35 7.52
C GLY A 38 -19.17 7.35 8.22
N SER A 39 -18.43 6.24 8.18
CA SER A 39 -17.11 6.11 8.85
C SER A 39 -16.22 5.23 7.97
N PRO A 40 -15.67 5.78 6.88
CA PRO A 40 -14.91 4.98 5.92
C PRO A 40 -13.61 4.45 6.53
N VAL A 41 -13.36 3.16 6.30
CA VAL A 41 -12.15 2.47 6.74
C VAL A 41 -11.54 1.79 5.53
N THR A 42 -10.25 2.04 5.28
CA THR A 42 -9.52 1.34 4.22
C THR A 42 -9.13 -0.04 4.74
N PRO A 43 -9.70 -1.12 4.18
CA PRO A 43 -9.37 -2.48 4.65
C PRO A 43 -7.89 -2.80 4.52
N GLY A 44 -7.38 -3.62 5.43
CA GLY A 44 -5.96 -4.01 5.41
C GLY A 44 -5.56 -4.71 4.12
N VAL A 45 -6.40 -5.61 3.61
CA VAL A 45 -6.11 -6.31 2.34
C VAL A 45 -6.00 -5.34 1.17
N VAL A 46 -6.72 -4.23 1.21
CA VAL A 46 -6.65 -3.19 0.18
C VAL A 46 -5.34 -2.44 0.28
N GLN A 47 -4.89 -2.14 1.50
CA GLN A 47 -3.59 -1.48 1.72
C GLN A 47 -2.45 -2.35 1.17
N LEU A 48 -2.50 -3.66 1.39
CA LEU A 48 -1.51 -4.59 0.84
C LEU A 48 -1.60 -4.68 -0.68
N GLN A 49 -2.80 -4.59 -1.24
CA GLN A 49 -2.97 -4.58 -2.70
C GLN A 49 -2.33 -3.33 -3.32
N ILE A 50 -2.43 -2.19 -2.65
CA ILE A 50 -1.76 -0.96 -3.10
C ILE A 50 -0.24 -1.16 -3.14
N VAL A 51 0.34 -1.76 -2.10
CA VAL A 51 1.78 -2.09 -2.07
C VAL A 51 2.16 -2.94 -3.28
N LYS A 52 1.40 -3.98 -3.54
CA LYS A 52 1.64 -4.88 -4.67
C LYS A 52 1.58 -4.14 -6.01
N GLU A 53 0.57 -3.29 -6.19
CA GLU A 53 0.42 -2.52 -7.44
C GLU A 53 1.58 -1.57 -7.67
N LEU A 54 2.08 -0.92 -6.62
CA LEU A 54 3.25 -0.04 -6.72
C LEU A 54 4.49 -0.84 -7.14
N LEU A 55 4.68 -2.03 -6.56
CA LEU A 55 5.79 -2.92 -6.93
C LEU A 55 5.66 -3.40 -8.37
N GLU A 56 4.48 -3.83 -8.78
CA GLU A 56 4.24 -4.32 -10.14
C GLU A 56 4.52 -3.23 -11.17
N LYS A 57 4.07 -2.01 -10.88
CA LYS A 57 4.31 -0.86 -11.75
C LYS A 57 5.81 -0.58 -11.89
N GLN A 58 6.54 -0.58 -10.77
CA GLN A 58 7.96 -0.27 -10.77
C GLN A 58 8.81 -1.36 -11.39
N LEU A 59 8.47 -2.62 -11.17
CA LEU A 59 9.23 -3.76 -11.67
C LEU A 59 8.80 -4.20 -13.07
N GLY A 60 7.65 -3.75 -13.54
CA GLY A 60 7.14 -4.10 -14.86
C GLY A 60 6.74 -5.55 -15.00
N ARG A 61 6.29 -6.19 -13.93
CA ARG A 61 5.83 -7.58 -13.96
C ARG A 61 4.73 -7.82 -12.96
N SER A 62 3.95 -8.87 -13.19
CA SER A 62 2.91 -9.32 -12.27
C SER A 62 3.54 -10.09 -11.11
N LEU A 63 2.99 -9.91 -9.92
CA LEU A 63 3.46 -10.55 -8.70
C LEU A 63 2.35 -11.36 -8.06
N ARG A 64 2.72 -12.44 -7.37
CA ARG A 64 1.82 -13.21 -6.53
C ARG A 64 2.44 -13.36 -5.15
N MET A 65 1.63 -13.23 -4.12
CA MET A 65 2.12 -13.43 -2.75
C MET A 65 2.51 -14.89 -2.56
N LYS A 66 3.76 -15.12 -2.16
CA LYS A 66 4.24 -16.45 -1.77
C LYS A 66 4.01 -16.67 -0.29
N THR A 67 4.43 -15.71 0.54
CA THR A 67 4.35 -15.82 1.99
C THR A 67 4.20 -14.43 2.60
N MET A 68 3.24 -14.28 3.48
CA MET A 68 3.18 -13.11 4.35
C MET A 68 3.96 -13.46 5.62
N ARG A 69 5.14 -12.85 5.79
CA ARG A 69 6.01 -13.16 6.93
C ARG A 69 5.54 -12.44 8.18
N THR A 70 5.25 -11.16 8.07
CA THR A 70 4.63 -10.36 9.13
C THR A 70 3.69 -9.35 8.52
N CYS A 71 2.65 -8.99 9.25
CA CYS A 71 1.75 -7.92 8.87
C CYS A 71 1.10 -7.34 10.12
N LYS A 72 1.19 -6.01 10.27
CA LYS A 72 0.57 -5.29 11.36
C LYS A 72 -0.18 -4.09 10.83
N PHE A 73 -1.46 -3.96 11.21
CA PHE A 73 -2.26 -2.78 10.96
C PHE A 73 -2.35 -2.03 12.29
N ILE A 74 -1.68 -0.89 12.37
CA ILE A 74 -1.44 -0.19 13.63
C ILE A 74 -2.52 0.83 13.92
N GLN A 75 -3.02 1.51 12.88
CA GLN A 75 -4.08 2.49 13.00
C GLN A 75 -5.11 2.29 11.91
N ILE A 76 -6.34 2.66 12.20
CA ILE A 76 -7.42 2.68 11.20
C ILE A 76 -7.11 3.77 10.18
N LEU A 77 -7.10 3.42 8.90
CA LEU A 77 -6.88 4.36 7.81
C LEU A 77 -8.23 4.85 7.29
N ASN A 78 -8.62 6.03 7.75
CA ASN A 78 -9.83 6.71 7.30
C ASN A 78 -9.42 7.70 6.21
N PRO A 79 -9.86 7.51 4.93
CA PRO A 79 -9.42 8.35 3.83
C PRO A 79 -9.91 9.80 3.91
N ARG A 80 -10.92 10.09 4.73
CA ARG A 80 -11.38 11.46 4.95
C ARG A 80 -10.48 12.20 5.93
N GLU A 81 -9.97 11.51 6.93
CA GLU A 81 -9.04 12.09 7.91
C GLU A 81 -7.60 12.07 7.40
N THR A 82 -7.24 11.03 6.65
CA THR A 82 -5.91 10.82 6.10
C THR A 82 -6.04 10.58 4.60
N PRO A 83 -6.21 11.65 3.82
CA PRO A 83 -6.38 11.50 2.36
C PRO A 83 -5.08 11.15 1.64
N GLU A 84 -3.93 11.46 2.22
CA GLU A 84 -2.63 11.11 1.65
C GLU A 84 -1.88 10.15 2.55
N LEU A 85 -1.17 9.22 1.94
CA LEU A 85 -0.37 8.22 2.63
C LEU A 85 0.99 8.10 1.95
N ASN A 86 2.05 8.09 2.74
CA ASN A 86 3.40 7.85 2.25
C ASN A 86 3.72 6.37 2.41
N ILE A 87 3.98 5.70 1.30
CA ILE A 87 4.29 4.28 1.28
C ILE A 87 5.76 4.10 0.94
N HIS A 88 6.46 3.38 1.79
CA HIS A 88 7.87 3.05 1.62
C HIS A 88 8.00 1.55 1.48
N ILE A 89 8.69 1.11 0.44
CA ILE A 89 8.92 -0.30 0.16
C ILE A 89 10.42 -0.50 -0.06
N LYS A 90 11.01 -1.38 0.74
CA LYS A 90 12.37 -1.84 0.55
C LYS A 90 12.27 -3.27 0.01
N PHE A 91 13.01 -3.58 -1.05
CA PHE A 91 12.90 -4.90 -1.66
C PHE A 91 14.26 -5.44 -2.09
N THR A 92 14.37 -6.76 -2.08
CA THR A 92 15.54 -7.50 -2.49
C THR A 92 15.08 -8.72 -3.28
N GLN A 93 15.66 -8.92 -4.47
CA GLN A 93 15.39 -10.09 -5.28
C GLN A 93 16.41 -11.18 -4.96
N SER A 94 15.93 -12.28 -4.40
CA SER A 94 16.70 -13.50 -4.20
C SER A 94 15.94 -14.65 -4.88
N GLU A 95 15.73 -15.78 -4.21
CA GLU A 95 14.82 -16.81 -4.72
C GLU A 95 13.42 -16.24 -4.92
N PHE A 96 12.98 -15.44 -3.94
CA PHE A 96 11.74 -14.71 -3.98
C PHE A 96 12.00 -13.20 -3.91
N LEU A 97 11.02 -12.40 -4.28
CA LEU A 97 11.08 -10.97 -4.06
C LEU A 97 10.67 -10.70 -2.60
N GLU A 98 11.67 -10.41 -1.76
CA GLU A 98 11.44 -10.12 -0.35
C GLU A 98 11.23 -8.63 -0.17
N ILE A 99 10.12 -8.23 0.45
CA ILE A 99 9.84 -6.82 0.66
C ILE A 99 9.51 -6.52 2.10
N THR A 100 9.85 -5.29 2.50
CA THR A 100 9.37 -4.68 3.73
C THR A 100 8.67 -3.39 3.33
N ALA A 101 7.42 -3.23 3.74
CA ALA A 101 6.63 -2.06 3.39
C ALA A 101 6.03 -1.44 4.64
N PHE A 102 5.87 -0.12 4.62
CA PHE A 102 5.11 0.57 5.63
C PHE A 102 4.44 1.81 5.04
N GLY A 103 3.27 2.14 5.62
CA GLY A 103 2.53 3.32 5.26
C GLY A 103 2.52 4.31 6.42
N MET A 104 2.81 5.58 6.13
CA MET A 104 2.94 6.63 7.14
C MET A 104 2.25 7.90 6.71
N HIS A 105 1.81 8.69 7.68
CA HIS A 105 1.35 10.05 7.46
C HIS A 105 1.67 10.88 8.69
N GLN A 106 2.39 11.99 8.50
CA GLN A 106 2.75 12.94 9.56
C GLN A 106 3.33 12.26 10.81
N GLY A 107 4.28 11.35 10.60
CA GLY A 107 4.96 10.64 11.69
C GLY A 107 4.19 9.46 12.27
N ASN A 108 2.95 9.23 11.85
CA ASN A 108 2.16 8.09 12.30
C ASN A 108 2.29 6.94 11.31
N THR A 109 2.53 5.74 11.83
CA THR A 109 2.58 4.52 11.01
C THR A 109 1.21 3.84 11.04
N PHE A 110 0.67 3.57 9.84
CA PHE A 110 -0.63 2.92 9.70
C PHE A 110 -0.50 1.42 9.51
N PHE A 111 0.53 0.96 8.79
CA PHE A 111 0.78 -0.47 8.65
C PHE A 111 2.25 -0.75 8.43
N LYS A 112 2.65 -1.98 8.76
CA LYS A 112 3.96 -2.57 8.43
C LYS A 112 3.74 -3.99 7.95
N ALA A 113 4.49 -4.40 6.92
CA ALA A 113 4.39 -5.76 6.40
C ALA A 113 5.72 -6.24 5.85
N GLN A 114 5.99 -7.54 6.03
CA GLN A 114 7.09 -8.24 5.37
C GLN A 114 6.48 -9.37 4.57
N ILE A 115 6.72 -9.36 3.26
CA ILE A 115 6.06 -10.27 2.32
C ILE A 115 7.09 -10.78 1.32
N ALA A 116 6.93 -12.05 0.93
CA ALA A 116 7.66 -12.63 -0.20
C ALA A 116 6.70 -12.82 -1.37
N TYR A 117 7.09 -12.36 -2.54
CA TYR A 117 6.34 -12.52 -3.78
C TYR A 117 7.09 -13.41 -4.77
N ILE A 118 6.33 -14.04 -5.65
CA ILE A 118 6.85 -14.73 -6.82
C ILE A 118 6.33 -14.10 -8.09
#